data_49c209dc4ad61532a14e0dadbac70f27
#
_entry.id   49c209dc4ad61532a14e0dadbac70f27
#
_cell.length_a   1.000
_cell.length_b   1.000
_cell.length_c   1.000
_cell.angle_alpha   90.00
_cell.angle_beta   90.00
_cell.angle_gamma   90.00
#
_symmetry.space_group_name_H-M   'P 1'
#
loop_
_entity.id
_entity.type
_entity.pdbx_description
1 polymer ?
#
loop_
_entity_poly.entity_id
_entity_poly.type
_entity_poly.pdbx_seq_one_letter_code
_entity_poly.pdbx_strand_id
1 'polypeptide(L)'
;TAPTKRNVYLFSGFLRCADCDKSMTKKTNKKNMANGETKEYTYYVCSTYALKNKDKCSRHSISLEDLTEAVLNAIQVQISLVCNMAEVITEINKQEAVCNQSLRLTKQLQTKEHELEKITNVIDNLYMDWKCGEITRAEYVRMKAKFEAKADSMKNAIVNLKAEIELSSKGVGNNDPYLQMFLKHKNITELNRGILAELIDTIYIHENNEITIKFNFADQHKRLLDFISNNQNTSKKEGRVYTLPSLSKSTLAV
;
A
#
# COMPACT_ATOMS: atom_id res chain seq x y z
N THR A 1 38.93 -22.59 5.14
CA THR A 1 37.80 -22.89 6.04
C THR A 1 36.50 -22.65 5.29
N ALA A 2 35.73 -23.73 5.06
CA ALA A 2 34.43 -23.64 4.41
C ALA A 2 33.52 -22.71 5.23
N PRO A 3 32.70 -21.85 4.58
CA PRO A 3 31.79 -20.97 5.32
C PRO A 3 30.80 -21.83 6.09
N THR A 4 30.81 -21.68 7.40
CA THR A 4 29.85 -22.35 8.29
C THR A 4 28.43 -21.98 7.84
N LYS A 5 27.60 -22.98 7.51
CA LYS A 5 26.19 -22.74 7.15
C LYS A 5 25.52 -21.97 8.30
N ARG A 6 25.23 -20.68 8.09
CA ARG A 6 24.51 -19.88 9.09
C ARG A 6 23.09 -20.40 9.18
N ASN A 7 22.72 -20.93 10.34
CA ASN A 7 21.33 -21.29 10.59
C ASN A 7 20.46 -20.03 10.53
N VAL A 8 19.51 -20.00 9.61
CA VAL A 8 18.57 -18.90 9.48
C VAL A 8 17.38 -19.22 10.39
N TYR A 9 17.24 -18.44 11.46
CA TYR A 9 16.11 -18.55 12.40
C TYR A 9 14.93 -17.72 11.94
N LEU A 10 13.73 -17.98 12.51
CA LEU A 10 12.47 -17.31 12.15
C LEU A 10 12.63 -15.78 12.02
N PHE A 11 13.18 -15.12 13.04
CA PHE A 11 13.32 -13.66 13.08
C PHE A 11 14.69 -13.13 12.60
N SER A 12 15.53 -13.97 12.00
CA SER A 12 16.85 -13.52 11.51
C SER A 12 16.72 -12.40 10.47
N GLY A 13 17.32 -11.26 10.75
CA GLY A 13 17.33 -10.08 9.87
C GLY A 13 16.20 -9.08 10.12
N PHE A 14 15.17 -9.44 10.86
CA PHE A 14 14.03 -8.55 11.15
C PHE A 14 14.20 -7.74 12.44
N LEU A 15 15.02 -8.19 13.40
CA LEU A 15 15.08 -7.60 14.74
C LEU A 15 16.16 -6.53 14.85
N ARG A 16 15.77 -5.37 15.38
CA ARG A 16 16.65 -4.26 15.73
C ARG A 16 16.39 -3.75 17.13
N CYS A 17 17.43 -3.21 17.75
CA CYS A 17 17.31 -2.49 19.01
C CYS A 17 16.74 -1.10 18.74
N ALA A 18 15.73 -0.68 19.49
CA ALA A 18 15.08 0.62 19.31
C ALA A 18 16.01 1.81 19.57
N ASP A 19 16.98 1.67 20.50
CA ASP A 19 17.87 2.76 20.86
C ASP A 19 19.10 2.90 19.97
N CYS A 20 19.78 1.78 19.67
CA CYS A 20 21.05 1.82 18.95
C CYS A 20 20.96 1.32 17.50
N ASP A 21 19.79 0.91 17.04
CA ASP A 21 19.49 0.37 15.70
C ASP A 21 20.36 -0.83 15.25
N LYS A 22 21.07 -1.45 16.18
CA LYS A 22 21.87 -2.66 15.90
C LYS A 22 20.99 -3.90 15.95
N SER A 23 21.41 -4.94 15.20
CA SER A 23 20.72 -6.22 15.18
C SER A 23 20.68 -6.87 16.56
N MET A 24 19.64 -7.67 16.79
CA MET A 24 19.52 -8.47 18.00
C MET A 24 20.23 -9.83 17.80
N THR A 25 20.90 -10.28 18.85
CA THR A 25 21.62 -11.57 18.89
C THR A 25 20.77 -12.61 19.61
N LYS A 26 20.54 -13.76 18.94
CA LYS A 26 19.88 -14.92 19.56
C LYS A 26 20.82 -15.55 20.58
N LYS A 27 20.32 -15.81 21.79
CA LYS A 27 21.00 -16.58 22.83
C LYS A 27 20.08 -17.66 23.36
N THR A 28 20.68 -18.79 23.75
CA THR A 28 19.98 -19.93 24.31
C THR A 28 20.66 -20.33 25.61
N ASN A 29 19.87 -20.40 26.69
CA ASN A 29 20.30 -20.84 27.99
C ASN A 29 19.63 -22.16 28.33
N LYS A 30 20.37 -23.09 28.89
CA LYS A 30 19.86 -24.37 29.40
C LYS A 30 19.79 -24.28 30.93
N LYS A 31 18.65 -24.61 31.50
CA LYS A 31 18.44 -24.68 32.94
C LYS A 31 18.00 -26.10 33.33
N ASN A 32 18.78 -26.75 34.20
CA ASN A 32 18.35 -28.00 34.78
C ASN A 32 17.27 -27.73 35.83
N MET A 33 16.16 -28.39 35.68
CA MET A 33 15.04 -28.32 36.62
C MET A 33 15.23 -29.32 37.75
N ALA A 34 14.56 -29.07 38.89
CA ALA A 34 14.65 -29.96 40.06
C ALA A 34 14.15 -31.40 39.81
N ASN A 35 13.33 -31.58 38.77
CA ASN A 35 12.85 -32.90 38.30
C ASN A 35 13.83 -33.63 37.37
N GLY A 36 15.06 -33.12 37.17
CA GLY A 36 16.07 -33.72 36.29
C GLY A 36 15.92 -33.36 34.80
N GLU A 37 14.85 -32.68 34.40
CA GLU A 37 14.68 -32.22 33.03
C GLU A 37 15.50 -30.95 32.75
N THR A 38 16.03 -30.84 31.53
CA THR A 38 16.73 -29.63 31.08
C THR A 38 15.79 -28.79 30.22
N LYS A 39 15.39 -27.60 30.70
CA LYS A 39 14.60 -26.66 29.94
C LYS A 39 15.50 -25.67 29.20
N GLU A 40 15.27 -25.49 27.92
CA GLU A 40 15.99 -24.56 27.05
C GLU A 40 15.20 -23.26 26.87
N TYR A 41 15.84 -22.12 27.17
CA TYR A 41 15.26 -20.80 27.05
C TYR A 41 15.97 -20.04 25.95
N THR A 42 15.26 -19.70 24.89
CA THR A 42 15.79 -18.91 23.80
C THR A 42 15.29 -17.47 23.92
N TYR A 43 16.19 -16.50 23.75
CA TYR A 43 15.86 -15.08 23.78
C TYR A 43 16.75 -14.30 22.82
N TYR A 44 16.30 -13.11 22.48
CA TYR A 44 17.06 -12.13 21.71
C TYR A 44 17.55 -11.01 22.61
N VAL A 45 18.77 -10.51 22.38
CA VAL A 45 19.38 -9.43 23.15
C VAL A 45 20.11 -8.48 22.22
N CYS A 46 20.11 -7.18 22.52
CA CYS A 46 20.84 -6.17 21.76
C CYS A 46 22.31 -6.57 21.60
N SER A 47 22.82 -6.58 20.37
CA SER A 47 24.20 -6.95 20.09
C SER A 47 25.23 -6.02 20.72
N THR A 48 24.93 -4.70 20.79
CA THR A 48 25.77 -3.70 21.46
C THR A 48 25.92 -4.01 22.95
N TYR A 49 24.81 -4.25 23.63
CA TYR A 49 24.81 -4.63 25.05
C TYR A 49 25.51 -5.99 25.27
N ALA A 50 25.25 -6.96 24.41
CA ALA A 50 25.83 -8.31 24.51
C ALA A 50 27.37 -8.32 24.37
N LEU A 51 27.93 -7.37 23.63
CA LEU A 51 29.37 -7.17 23.44
C LEU A 51 30.02 -6.38 24.58
N LYS A 52 29.34 -6.22 25.72
CA LYS A 52 29.79 -5.48 26.93
C LYS A 52 29.92 -3.96 26.76
N ASN A 53 29.33 -3.36 25.75
CA ASN A 53 29.24 -1.90 25.57
C ASN A 53 28.01 -1.33 26.30
N LYS A 54 27.91 -1.57 27.62
CA LYS A 54 26.79 -1.16 28.46
C LYS A 54 26.60 0.35 28.52
N ASP A 55 27.67 1.10 28.29
CA ASP A 55 27.62 2.59 28.25
C ASP A 55 26.98 3.13 26.96
N LYS A 56 26.89 2.27 25.91
CA LYS A 56 26.36 2.67 24.60
C LYS A 56 24.92 2.24 24.37
N CYS A 57 24.41 1.30 25.13
CA CYS A 57 23.04 0.82 25.03
C CYS A 57 22.61 0.10 26.28
N SER A 58 21.40 0.34 26.73
CA SER A 58 20.77 -0.38 27.83
C SER A 58 20.38 -1.82 27.43
N ARG A 59 19.86 -2.60 28.38
CA ARG A 59 19.49 -3.99 28.15
C ARG A 59 18.13 -4.07 27.44
N HIS A 60 18.17 -4.34 26.14
CA HIS A 60 17.00 -4.71 25.35
C HIS A 60 17.03 -6.22 25.14
N SER A 61 16.03 -6.94 25.63
CA SER A 61 15.94 -8.39 25.46
C SER A 61 14.48 -8.83 25.45
N ILE A 62 14.16 -9.88 24.68
CA ILE A 62 12.84 -10.47 24.63
C ILE A 62 12.96 -11.98 24.45
N SER A 63 12.07 -12.77 25.08
CA SER A 63 12.03 -14.21 24.86
C SER A 63 11.54 -14.54 23.45
N LEU A 64 11.90 -15.71 22.91
CA LEU A 64 11.40 -16.15 21.62
C LEU A 64 9.89 -16.40 21.67
N GLU A 65 9.38 -16.90 22.80
CA GLU A 65 7.96 -17.18 23.01
C GLU A 65 7.14 -15.87 22.98
N ASP A 66 7.50 -14.90 23.83
CA ASP A 66 6.81 -13.58 23.90
C ASP A 66 6.87 -12.84 22.57
N LEU A 67 8.03 -12.87 21.90
CA LEU A 67 8.20 -12.25 20.59
C LEU A 67 7.29 -12.90 19.54
N THR A 68 7.22 -14.23 19.52
CA THR A 68 6.40 -14.95 18.54
C THR A 68 4.92 -14.66 18.75
N GLU A 69 4.47 -14.68 20.00
CA GLU A 69 3.08 -14.37 20.35
C GLU A 69 2.73 -12.91 20.01
N ALA A 70 3.58 -11.96 20.42
CA ALA A 70 3.33 -10.54 20.16
C ALA A 70 3.29 -10.20 18.66
N VAL A 71 4.21 -10.78 17.87
CA VAL A 71 4.23 -10.58 16.40
C VAL A 71 3.04 -11.25 15.73
N LEU A 72 2.66 -12.45 16.15
CA LEU A 72 1.47 -13.14 15.61
C LEU A 72 0.21 -12.32 15.88
N ASN A 73 0.02 -11.86 17.12
CA ASN A 73 -1.12 -11.03 17.50
C ASN A 73 -1.16 -9.72 16.70
N ALA A 74 -0.02 -9.05 16.53
CA ALA A 74 0.05 -7.82 15.74
C ALA A 74 -0.32 -8.04 14.25
N ILE A 75 0.15 -9.13 13.65
CA ILE A 75 -0.21 -9.50 12.28
C ILE A 75 -1.71 -9.81 12.18
N GLN A 76 -2.28 -10.56 13.14
CA GLN A 76 -3.72 -10.88 13.15
C GLN A 76 -4.58 -9.61 13.27
N VAL A 77 -4.19 -8.67 14.13
CA VAL A 77 -4.86 -7.37 14.25
C VAL A 77 -4.79 -6.59 12.94
N GLN A 78 -3.61 -6.54 12.31
CA GLN A 78 -3.44 -5.86 11.03
C GLN A 78 -4.28 -6.51 9.91
N ILE A 79 -4.33 -7.83 9.85
CA ILE A 79 -5.20 -8.57 8.92
C ILE A 79 -6.67 -8.22 9.13
N SER A 80 -7.12 -8.21 10.39
CA SER A 80 -8.51 -7.84 10.73
C SER A 80 -8.86 -6.43 10.26
N LEU A 81 -7.96 -5.46 10.48
CA LEU A 81 -8.14 -4.09 9.99
C LEU A 81 -8.25 -4.04 8.47
N VAL A 82 -7.37 -4.75 7.75
CA VAL A 82 -7.39 -4.80 6.29
C VAL A 82 -8.66 -5.48 5.77
N CYS A 83 -9.15 -6.54 6.43
CA CYS A 83 -10.43 -7.16 6.10
C CYS A 83 -11.59 -6.16 6.21
N ASN A 84 -11.65 -5.40 7.32
CA ASN A 84 -12.67 -4.39 7.52
C ASN A 84 -12.57 -3.27 6.46
N MET A 85 -11.35 -2.84 6.13
CA MET A 85 -11.12 -1.86 5.05
C MET A 85 -11.61 -2.39 3.69
N ALA A 86 -11.35 -3.65 3.37
CA ALA A 86 -11.81 -4.27 2.13
C ALA A 86 -13.35 -4.31 2.03
N GLU A 87 -14.05 -4.59 3.12
CA GLU A 87 -15.51 -4.55 3.19
C GLU A 87 -16.04 -3.13 2.95
N VAL A 88 -15.48 -2.13 3.64
CA VAL A 88 -15.85 -0.72 3.46
C VAL A 88 -15.59 -0.23 2.04
N ILE A 89 -14.45 -0.58 1.45
CA ILE A 89 -14.12 -0.24 0.05
C ILE A 89 -15.12 -0.88 -0.91
N THR A 90 -15.49 -2.14 -0.68
CA THR A 90 -16.50 -2.83 -1.51
C THR A 90 -17.83 -2.10 -1.46
N GLU A 91 -18.23 -1.62 -0.29
CA GLU A 91 -19.48 -0.87 -0.12
C GLU A 91 -19.42 0.51 -0.79
N ILE A 92 -18.30 1.23 -0.63
CA ILE A 92 -18.08 2.51 -1.33
C ILE A 92 -18.16 2.32 -2.85
N ASN A 93 -17.54 1.28 -3.40
CA ASN A 93 -17.52 1.01 -4.83
C ASN A 93 -18.91 0.62 -5.39
N LYS A 94 -19.84 0.13 -4.56
CA LYS A 94 -21.23 -0.16 -4.94
C LYS A 94 -22.12 1.08 -4.97
N GLN A 95 -21.68 2.22 -4.43
CA GLN A 95 -22.52 3.42 -4.39
C GLN A 95 -22.76 3.96 -5.81
N GLU A 96 -24.00 4.33 -6.09
CA GLU A 96 -24.42 4.91 -7.37
C GLU A 96 -23.59 6.14 -7.77
N ALA A 97 -23.18 6.95 -6.82
CA ALA A 97 -22.38 8.15 -7.07
C ALA A 97 -21.03 7.85 -7.73
N VAL A 98 -20.32 6.81 -7.28
CA VAL A 98 -19.03 6.38 -7.84
C VAL A 98 -19.22 5.78 -9.23
N CYS A 99 -20.26 4.96 -9.39
CA CYS A 99 -20.63 4.38 -10.69
C CYS A 99 -21.02 5.47 -11.70
N ASN A 100 -21.83 6.44 -11.30
CA ASN A 100 -22.28 7.54 -12.14
C ASN A 100 -21.13 8.48 -12.54
N GLN A 101 -20.17 8.75 -11.66
CA GLN A 101 -18.99 9.55 -11.99
C GLN A 101 -18.13 8.87 -13.06
N SER A 102 -17.85 7.60 -12.93
CA SER A 102 -17.10 6.82 -13.92
C SER A 102 -17.81 6.80 -15.28
N LEU A 103 -19.12 6.57 -15.30
CA LEU A 103 -19.94 6.62 -16.52
C LEU A 103 -19.93 8.01 -17.16
N ARG A 104 -19.98 9.08 -16.35
CA ARG A 104 -19.93 10.46 -16.84
C ARG A 104 -18.58 10.76 -17.50
N LEU A 105 -17.47 10.42 -16.87
CA LEU A 105 -16.12 10.61 -17.43
C LEU A 105 -15.92 9.82 -18.72
N THR A 106 -16.40 8.57 -18.78
CA THR A 106 -16.34 7.75 -19.98
C THR A 106 -17.14 8.36 -21.13
N LYS A 107 -18.35 8.89 -20.86
CA LYS A 107 -19.16 9.60 -21.87
C LYS A 107 -18.48 10.87 -22.37
N GLN A 108 -17.86 11.65 -21.47
CA GLN A 108 -17.10 12.83 -21.85
C GLN A 108 -15.90 12.49 -22.74
N LEU A 109 -15.18 11.42 -22.44
CA LEU A 109 -14.08 10.91 -23.26
C LEU A 109 -14.56 10.56 -24.67
N GLN A 110 -15.63 9.75 -24.79
CA GLN A 110 -16.21 9.39 -26.08
C GLN A 110 -16.62 10.59 -26.91
N THR A 111 -17.24 11.60 -26.26
CA THR A 111 -17.63 12.85 -26.93
C THR A 111 -16.41 13.57 -27.48
N LYS A 112 -15.33 13.68 -26.69
CA LYS A 112 -14.10 14.37 -27.12
C LYS A 112 -13.35 13.61 -28.22
N GLU A 113 -13.32 12.30 -28.17
CA GLU A 113 -12.74 11.47 -29.25
C GLU A 113 -13.51 11.65 -30.55
N HIS A 114 -14.85 11.67 -30.51
CA HIS A 114 -15.67 11.92 -31.70
C HIS A 114 -15.53 13.36 -32.24
N GLU A 115 -15.42 14.37 -31.36
CA GLU A 115 -15.12 15.75 -31.79
C GLU A 115 -13.75 15.86 -32.47
N LEU A 116 -12.73 15.13 -31.97
CA LEU A 116 -11.40 15.07 -32.60
C LEU A 116 -11.45 14.43 -33.98
N GLU A 117 -12.18 13.33 -34.12
CA GLU A 117 -12.39 12.66 -35.41
C GLU A 117 -13.02 13.60 -36.45
N LYS A 118 -14.07 14.35 -36.04
CA LYS A 118 -14.70 15.34 -36.92
C LYS A 118 -13.71 16.41 -37.36
N ILE A 119 -12.86 16.93 -36.45
CA ILE A 119 -11.86 17.94 -36.80
C ILE A 119 -10.83 17.38 -37.77
N THR A 120 -10.39 16.13 -37.58
CA THR A 120 -9.45 15.47 -38.49
C THR A 120 -10.04 15.34 -39.89
N ASN A 121 -11.30 14.89 -39.99
CA ASN A 121 -12.01 14.81 -41.27
C ASN A 121 -12.16 16.17 -41.96
N VAL A 122 -12.37 17.28 -41.19
CA VAL A 122 -12.41 18.63 -41.75
C VAL A 122 -11.03 19.01 -42.31
N ILE A 123 -9.92 18.69 -41.62
CA ILE A 123 -8.58 19.00 -42.10
C ILE A 123 -8.29 18.25 -43.42
N ASP A 124 -8.71 17.00 -43.52
CA ASP A 124 -8.55 16.18 -44.73
C ASP A 124 -9.38 16.76 -45.90
N ASN A 125 -10.61 17.15 -45.65
CA ASN A 125 -11.46 17.78 -46.66
C ASN A 125 -10.90 19.14 -47.14
N LEU A 126 -10.35 19.99 -46.23
CA LEU A 126 -9.71 21.25 -46.60
C LEU A 126 -8.53 21.02 -47.59
N TYR A 127 -7.83 19.91 -47.49
CA TYR A 127 -6.79 19.58 -48.47
C TYR A 127 -7.39 19.31 -49.85
N MET A 128 -8.51 18.61 -49.91
CA MET A 128 -9.22 18.33 -51.19
C MET A 128 -9.78 19.59 -51.78
N ASP A 129 -10.45 20.46 -51.01
CA ASP A 129 -11.04 21.74 -51.45
C ASP A 129 -9.95 22.66 -52.05
N TRP A 130 -8.76 22.69 -51.40
CA TRP A 130 -7.61 23.43 -51.97
C TRP A 130 -7.12 22.81 -53.29
N LYS A 131 -7.02 21.50 -53.39
CA LYS A 131 -6.60 20.80 -54.62
C LYS A 131 -7.58 20.98 -55.77
N CYS A 132 -8.86 21.03 -55.47
CA CYS A 132 -9.93 21.27 -56.43
C CYS A 132 -10.06 22.75 -56.84
N GLY A 133 -9.35 23.66 -56.16
CA GLY A 133 -9.36 25.11 -56.45
C GLY A 133 -10.54 25.84 -55.83
N GLU A 134 -11.32 25.24 -54.93
CA GLU A 134 -12.45 25.86 -54.22
C GLU A 134 -12.01 26.87 -53.20
N ILE A 135 -10.81 26.70 -52.62
CA ILE A 135 -10.20 27.63 -51.68
C ILE A 135 -8.77 28.00 -52.10
N THR A 136 -8.37 29.22 -51.76
CA THR A 136 -7.01 29.71 -52.02
C THR A 136 -6.00 29.05 -51.09
N ARG A 137 -4.71 29.04 -51.49
CA ARG A 137 -3.62 28.54 -50.64
C ARG A 137 -3.54 29.31 -49.31
N ALA A 138 -3.80 30.60 -49.29
CA ALA A 138 -3.76 31.44 -48.08
C ALA A 138 -4.89 31.04 -47.11
N GLU A 139 -6.09 30.80 -47.61
CA GLU A 139 -7.22 30.30 -46.83
C GLU A 139 -6.97 28.89 -46.28
N TYR A 140 -6.46 27.99 -47.10
CA TYR A 140 -6.08 26.65 -46.69
C TYR A 140 -5.11 26.70 -45.50
N VAL A 141 -3.99 27.43 -45.62
CA VAL A 141 -2.98 27.50 -44.56
C VAL A 141 -3.57 28.09 -43.28
N ARG A 142 -4.37 29.17 -43.36
CA ARG A 142 -5.00 29.77 -42.20
C ARG A 142 -6.01 28.85 -41.52
N MET A 143 -6.88 28.19 -42.28
CA MET A 143 -7.90 27.28 -41.76
C MET A 143 -7.25 26.02 -41.18
N LYS A 144 -6.27 25.44 -41.87
CA LYS A 144 -5.52 24.30 -41.40
C LYS A 144 -4.88 24.58 -40.04
N ALA A 145 -4.13 25.68 -39.90
CA ALA A 145 -3.50 26.04 -38.63
C ALA A 145 -4.52 26.21 -37.48
N LYS A 146 -5.69 26.76 -37.76
CA LYS A 146 -6.77 26.92 -36.79
C LYS A 146 -7.32 25.56 -36.33
N PHE A 147 -7.55 24.61 -37.25
CA PHE A 147 -8.10 23.30 -36.92
C PHE A 147 -7.04 22.39 -36.27
N GLU A 148 -5.77 22.47 -36.67
CA GLU A 148 -4.65 21.77 -36.02
C GLU A 148 -4.50 22.22 -34.57
N ALA A 149 -4.52 23.53 -34.28
CA ALA A 149 -4.48 24.04 -32.90
C ALA A 149 -5.67 23.53 -32.06
N LYS A 150 -6.88 23.46 -32.68
CA LYS A 150 -8.06 22.89 -32.01
C LYS A 150 -7.92 21.38 -31.78
N ALA A 151 -7.38 20.64 -32.73
CA ALA A 151 -7.11 19.22 -32.58
C ALA A 151 -6.11 18.93 -31.47
N ASP A 152 -5.05 19.71 -31.35
CA ASP A 152 -4.03 19.54 -30.30
C ASP A 152 -4.61 19.88 -28.91
N SER A 153 -5.42 20.91 -28.80
CA SER A 153 -6.16 21.20 -27.55
C SER A 153 -7.07 20.01 -27.14
N MET A 154 -7.76 19.42 -28.11
CA MET A 154 -8.61 18.24 -27.87
C MET A 154 -7.81 17.00 -27.48
N LYS A 155 -6.67 16.72 -28.11
CA LYS A 155 -5.76 15.62 -27.74
C LYS A 155 -5.30 15.76 -26.29
N ASN A 156 -4.92 16.97 -25.87
CA ASN A 156 -4.52 17.22 -24.49
C ASN A 156 -5.68 17.00 -23.51
N ALA A 157 -6.89 17.42 -23.86
CA ALA A 157 -8.09 17.18 -23.05
C ALA A 157 -8.39 15.67 -22.92
N ILE A 158 -8.23 14.89 -24.00
CA ILE A 158 -8.40 13.44 -24.02
C ILE A 158 -7.35 12.75 -23.12
N VAL A 159 -6.09 13.17 -23.17
CA VAL A 159 -5.03 12.66 -22.29
C VAL A 159 -5.36 12.91 -20.82
N ASN A 160 -5.80 14.11 -20.48
CA ASN A 160 -6.20 14.46 -19.11
C ASN A 160 -7.41 13.64 -18.63
N LEU A 161 -8.44 13.49 -19.48
CA LEU A 161 -9.60 12.66 -19.16
C LEU A 161 -9.23 11.18 -18.98
N LYS A 162 -8.34 10.63 -19.82
CA LYS A 162 -7.83 9.24 -19.66
C LYS A 162 -7.09 9.09 -18.33
N ALA A 163 -6.25 10.05 -17.96
CA ALA A 163 -5.57 10.05 -16.67
C ALA A 163 -6.56 10.14 -15.49
N GLU A 164 -7.61 10.97 -15.59
CA GLU A 164 -8.64 11.10 -14.57
C GLU A 164 -9.48 9.81 -14.44
N ILE A 165 -9.85 9.18 -15.56
CA ILE A 165 -10.52 7.87 -15.58
C ILE A 165 -9.62 6.81 -14.96
N GLU A 166 -8.33 6.79 -15.26
CA GLU A 166 -7.37 5.86 -14.70
C GLU A 166 -7.20 6.06 -13.18
N LEU A 167 -7.16 7.31 -12.72
CA LEU A 167 -7.16 7.63 -11.28
C LEU A 167 -8.48 7.27 -10.61
N SER A 168 -9.61 7.49 -11.28
CA SER A 168 -10.94 7.14 -10.79
C SER A 168 -11.20 5.64 -10.82
N SER A 169 -10.70 4.91 -11.84
CA SER A 169 -10.81 3.46 -11.96
C SER A 169 -9.76 2.72 -11.12
N LYS A 170 -8.65 3.38 -10.78
CA LYS A 170 -7.76 2.99 -9.68
C LYS A 170 -8.42 3.25 -8.31
N GLY A 171 -9.72 3.54 -8.28
CA GLY A 171 -10.57 3.31 -7.13
C GLY A 171 -10.18 1.96 -6.58
N VAL A 172 -9.75 1.92 -5.33
CA VAL A 172 -9.20 0.74 -4.67
C VAL A 172 -10.18 -0.42 -4.89
N GLY A 173 -9.91 -1.22 -5.90
CA GLY A 173 -10.70 -2.42 -6.17
C GLY A 173 -10.31 -3.52 -5.19
N ASN A 174 -11.17 -4.51 -5.02
CA ASN A 174 -10.88 -5.73 -4.26
C ASN A 174 -9.62 -6.48 -4.76
N ASN A 175 -9.07 -6.09 -5.90
CA ASN A 175 -7.84 -6.61 -6.50
C ASN A 175 -6.59 -5.78 -6.15
N ASP A 176 -6.66 -4.82 -5.20
CA ASP A 176 -5.46 -4.11 -4.75
C ASP A 176 -4.45 -5.13 -4.18
N PRO A 177 -3.20 -5.15 -4.67
CA PRO A 177 -2.18 -6.12 -4.25
C PRO A 177 -1.94 -6.13 -2.74
N TYR A 178 -2.05 -4.97 -2.08
CA TYR A 178 -1.91 -4.85 -0.64
C TYR A 178 -3.05 -5.58 0.08
N LEU A 179 -4.31 -5.36 -0.32
CA LEU A 179 -5.46 -6.06 0.26
C LEU A 179 -5.34 -7.57 0.07
N GLN A 180 -5.02 -8.01 -1.15
CA GLN A 180 -4.89 -9.44 -1.47
C GLN A 180 -3.79 -10.13 -0.67
N MET A 181 -2.68 -9.45 -0.43
CA MET A 181 -1.57 -9.98 0.36
C MET A 181 -1.98 -10.29 1.81
N PHE A 182 -2.71 -9.38 2.47
CA PHE A 182 -3.20 -9.62 3.82
C PHE A 182 -4.36 -10.62 3.86
N LEU A 183 -5.30 -10.55 2.89
CA LEU A 183 -6.43 -11.48 2.81
C LEU A 183 -6.00 -12.94 2.61
N LYS A 184 -4.90 -13.17 1.90
CA LYS A 184 -4.27 -14.51 1.73
C LYS A 184 -3.92 -15.16 3.08
N HIS A 185 -3.61 -14.35 4.10
CA HIS A 185 -3.22 -14.81 5.44
C HIS A 185 -4.32 -14.67 6.49
N LYS A 186 -5.60 -14.52 6.08
CA LYS A 186 -6.75 -14.27 6.97
C LYS A 186 -6.84 -15.23 8.18
N ASN A 187 -6.44 -16.47 8.00
CA ASN A 187 -6.55 -17.53 9.02
C ASN A 187 -5.18 -17.95 9.58
N ILE A 188 -4.24 -17.02 9.72
CA ILE A 188 -2.92 -17.32 10.24
C ILE A 188 -2.99 -17.76 11.71
N THR A 189 -2.41 -18.93 12.02
CA THR A 189 -2.27 -19.47 13.37
C THR A 189 -0.82 -19.61 13.79
N GLU A 190 0.11 -19.70 12.84
CA GLU A 190 1.53 -19.90 13.08
C GLU A 190 2.38 -19.00 12.19
N LEU A 191 3.48 -18.49 12.74
CA LEU A 191 4.43 -17.68 11.99
C LEU A 191 5.42 -18.56 11.23
N ASN A 192 5.64 -18.23 9.97
CA ASN A 192 6.76 -18.73 9.21
C ASN A 192 7.56 -17.57 8.61
N ARG A 193 8.79 -17.87 8.18
CA ARG A 193 9.69 -16.83 7.65
C ARG A 193 9.17 -16.17 6.36
N GLY A 194 8.42 -16.90 5.54
CA GLY A 194 7.82 -16.38 4.32
C GLY A 194 6.80 -15.27 4.62
N ILE A 195 5.92 -15.52 5.59
CA ILE A 195 4.92 -14.55 6.05
C ILE A 195 5.61 -13.32 6.65
N LEU A 196 6.65 -13.52 7.48
CA LEU A 196 7.40 -12.39 8.04
C LEU A 196 8.04 -11.53 6.95
N ALA A 197 8.68 -12.15 5.95
CA ALA A 197 9.32 -11.44 4.85
C ALA A 197 8.30 -10.71 3.95
N GLU A 198 7.09 -11.24 3.81
CA GLU A 198 6.02 -10.65 3.02
C GLU A 198 5.40 -9.44 3.74
N LEU A 199 5.18 -9.52 5.06
CA LEU A 199 4.39 -8.54 5.80
C LEU A 199 5.22 -7.53 6.61
N ILE A 200 6.43 -7.89 7.05
CA ILE A 200 7.21 -7.11 8.02
C ILE A 200 8.53 -6.64 7.42
N ASP A 201 8.78 -5.33 7.55
CA ASP A 201 10.09 -4.73 7.25
C ASP A 201 11.04 -4.91 8.45
N THR A 202 10.68 -4.39 9.60
CA THR A 202 11.55 -4.37 10.79
C THR A 202 10.74 -4.48 12.07
N ILE A 203 11.31 -5.15 13.08
CA ILE A 203 10.77 -5.22 14.44
C ILE A 203 11.78 -4.58 15.37
N TYR A 204 11.40 -3.50 16.04
CA TYR A 204 12.21 -2.83 17.06
C TYR A 204 11.87 -3.36 18.43
N ILE A 205 12.90 -3.70 19.19
CA ILE A 205 12.79 -4.16 20.57
C ILE A 205 13.18 -3.00 21.48
N HIS A 206 12.24 -2.56 22.33
CA HIS A 206 12.41 -1.52 23.34
C HIS A 206 12.80 -2.12 24.69
N GLU A 207 13.04 -1.23 25.66
CA GLU A 207 13.10 -1.64 27.06
C GLU A 207 11.76 -2.26 27.51
N ASN A 208 11.78 -3.04 28.58
CA ASN A 208 10.59 -3.69 29.15
C ASN A 208 9.84 -4.66 28.24
N ASN A 209 10.52 -5.26 27.25
CA ASN A 209 9.94 -6.20 26.29
C ASN A 209 8.87 -5.61 25.35
N GLU A 210 8.75 -4.29 25.28
CA GLU A 210 7.88 -3.66 24.29
C GLU A 210 8.46 -3.83 22.89
N ILE A 211 7.57 -3.97 21.89
CA ILE A 211 7.96 -4.09 20.48
C ILE A 211 7.23 -3.04 19.63
N THR A 212 7.94 -2.54 18.62
CA THR A 212 7.33 -1.77 17.54
C THR A 212 7.56 -2.54 16.24
N ILE A 213 6.48 -2.80 15.51
CA ILE A 213 6.53 -3.52 14.23
C ILE A 213 6.29 -2.54 13.10
N LYS A 214 7.26 -2.48 12.18
CA LYS A 214 7.14 -1.74 10.94
C LYS A 214 6.74 -2.72 9.84
N PHE A 215 5.53 -2.53 9.32
CA PHE A 215 5.01 -3.36 8.24
C PHE A 215 5.52 -2.89 6.88
N ASN A 216 5.63 -3.81 5.94
CA ASN A 216 5.78 -3.49 4.54
C ASN A 216 4.53 -2.74 4.06
N PHE A 217 4.68 -1.85 3.07
CA PHE A 217 3.55 -1.18 2.40
C PHE A 217 2.78 -0.14 3.26
N ALA A 218 3.47 0.55 4.17
CA ALA A 218 2.85 1.63 4.98
C ALA A 218 2.20 2.72 4.10
N ASP A 219 2.81 3.06 2.96
CA ASP A 219 2.29 4.06 2.01
C ASP A 219 0.98 3.59 1.35
N GLN A 220 0.87 2.30 1.02
CA GLN A 220 -0.35 1.71 0.46
C GLN A 220 -1.48 1.73 1.49
N HIS A 221 -1.18 1.39 2.74
CA HIS A 221 -2.13 1.48 3.84
C HIS A 221 -2.68 2.89 4.00
N LYS A 222 -1.79 3.90 4.04
CA LYS A 222 -2.17 5.31 4.12
C LYS A 222 -3.06 5.74 2.94
N ARG A 223 -2.69 5.37 1.72
CA ARG A 223 -3.50 5.64 0.52
C ARG A 223 -4.92 5.08 0.63
N LEU A 224 -5.09 3.87 1.18
CA LEU A 224 -6.40 3.26 1.39
C LEU A 224 -7.23 4.01 2.43
N LEU A 225 -6.60 4.42 3.53
CA LEU A 225 -7.26 5.23 4.56
C LEU A 225 -7.71 6.58 3.99
N ASP A 226 -6.87 7.25 3.22
CA ASP A 226 -7.21 8.52 2.56
C ASP A 226 -8.39 8.33 1.58
N PHE A 227 -8.40 7.23 0.81
CA PHE A 227 -9.51 6.90 -0.08
C PHE A 227 -10.82 6.70 0.69
N ILE A 228 -10.82 5.92 1.76
CA ILE A 228 -11.99 5.67 2.61
C ILE A 228 -12.48 6.99 3.21
N SER A 229 -11.57 7.80 3.79
CA SER A 229 -11.91 9.07 4.44
C SER A 229 -12.55 10.08 3.48
N ASN A 230 -12.00 10.20 2.27
CA ASN A 230 -12.51 11.10 1.24
C ASN A 230 -13.91 10.71 0.78
N ASN A 231 -14.21 9.42 0.68
CA ASN A 231 -15.50 8.92 0.23
C ASN A 231 -16.55 8.86 1.37
N GLN A 232 -16.14 8.70 2.63
CA GLN A 232 -17.04 8.78 3.79
C GLN A 232 -17.60 10.20 3.99
N ASN A 233 -16.84 11.25 3.70
CA ASN A 233 -17.31 12.63 3.78
C ASN A 233 -18.40 12.94 2.75
N THR A 234 -18.44 12.24 1.63
CA THR A 234 -19.50 12.33 0.62
C THR A 234 -20.78 11.64 1.10
N SER A 235 -20.65 10.50 1.80
CA SER A 235 -21.77 9.71 2.34
C SER A 235 -22.43 10.35 3.58
N LYS A 236 -21.71 11.17 4.36
CA LYS A 236 -22.31 11.92 5.49
C LYS A 236 -23.41 12.91 5.06
N LYS A 237 -23.39 13.37 3.81
CA LYS A 237 -24.48 14.16 3.23
C LYS A 237 -25.75 13.34 2.95
N GLU A 238 -25.65 12.02 2.92
CA GLU A 238 -26.74 11.07 2.66
C GLU A 238 -27.20 10.24 3.89
N GLY A 239 -26.71 10.57 5.10
CA GLY A 239 -27.25 10.02 6.37
C GLY A 239 -26.76 8.63 6.76
N ARG A 240 -25.71 8.09 6.17
CA ARG A 240 -25.09 6.81 6.56
C ARG A 240 -23.71 7.02 7.20
N VAL A 241 -23.58 6.62 8.47
CA VAL A 241 -22.31 6.71 9.23
C VAL A 241 -21.68 5.33 9.30
N TYR A 242 -20.54 5.14 8.68
CA TYR A 242 -19.70 3.96 8.88
C TYR A 242 -18.67 4.27 9.98
N THR A 243 -18.75 3.58 11.10
CA THR A 243 -17.77 3.70 12.18
C THR A 243 -16.67 2.68 12.00
N LEU A 244 -15.43 3.15 11.75
CA LEU A 244 -14.25 2.33 11.93
C LEU A 244 -14.07 2.07 13.44
N PRO A 245 -13.76 0.83 13.86
CA PRO A 245 -13.47 0.57 15.27
C PRO A 245 -12.30 1.43 15.73
N SER A 246 -12.50 2.19 16.80
CA SER A 246 -11.47 3.02 17.43
C SER A 246 -10.36 2.13 17.96
N LEU A 247 -9.19 2.22 17.38
CA LEU A 247 -7.99 1.61 17.92
C LEU A 247 -7.62 2.29 19.25
N SER A 248 -7.60 1.51 20.34
CA SER A 248 -6.92 1.90 21.55
C SER A 248 -5.45 2.19 21.22
N LYS A 249 -4.92 3.29 21.76
CA LYS A 249 -3.56 3.81 21.53
C LYS A 249 -2.48 2.92 22.14
N SER A 250 -2.50 1.64 21.89
CA SER A 250 -1.41 0.73 22.28
C SER A 250 -0.73 0.22 21.02
N THR A 251 0.40 0.86 20.70
CA THR A 251 1.56 0.26 20.03
C THR A 251 1.46 -0.09 18.54
N LEU A 252 0.84 0.76 17.72
CA LEU A 252 1.07 0.73 16.28
C LEU A 252 1.68 2.09 15.87
N ALA A 253 3.02 2.20 15.86
CA ALA A 253 3.70 3.26 15.13
C ALA A 253 3.70 2.86 13.65
N VAL A 254 2.98 3.62 12.83
CA VAL A 254 3.01 3.58 11.38
C VAL A 254 4.18 4.43 10.88
#